data_f28fe6fe92887f55b5e620f052b21c55
#
_entry.id   f28fe6fe92887f55b5e620f052b21c55
#
_cell.length_a   1.000
_cell.length_b   1.000
_cell.length_c   1.000
_cell.angle_alpha   90.00
_cell.angle_beta   90.00
_cell.angle_gamma   90.00
#
_symmetry.space_group_name_H-M   'P 1'
#
loop_
_entity.id
_entity.type
_entity.pdbx_description
1 polymer ?
#
loop_
_entity_poly.entity_id
_entity_poly.type
_entity_poly.pdbx_seq_one_letter_code
_entity_poly.pdbx_strand_id
1 'polypeptide(L)'
;MKAGEFLQWISRRKSGVDMRTEEPEAVKKAEKFKTAFLLYEEKKQELEALDFDDLLLRTAERIENGQVQEGWEKPFRYLLVDEFQDINPVQYRLVKLWSARGRELFVIGDPDQSIYGFRGADSACFAHLGEEYPGLEKIRLLENYRSSPQILKVAQTLIRRDLKTGLRANCQENVPVRLVHGSSPLAEGIFIAKEIGRMAGGIGMLEAHQTAWERDRKRVRSFGEFAVLCRTHHQAELVEKCLRTESIPHIVAGREDYLETDVVRNSLCFFHAIEDRGDMTARQLCAEYFWKLPWNSLAREIVEREIGQLESAYQKKTPETFLKIWMEQRGLSENPEMKKLLQAAVFYSSMQQFMAALTLGEESDVRRCGGKQYTSDAVTIMTLHGSKGLEFPVVFLYGAEQGSIPLESEKHLADREEERRLFYVGMTRAKEELILTSSGEISEFLKKFPDGLIEEETIGKKKSAESWYQMSLFDLPADDE
;
A
#
# COMPACT_ATOMS: atom_id res chain seq x y z
N MET A 1 24.68 -6.30 7.01
CA MET A 1 23.41 -5.98 7.71
C MET A 1 22.69 -4.98 6.84
N LYS A 2 21.46 -5.27 6.43
CA LYS A 2 20.66 -4.30 5.63
C LYS A 2 19.95 -3.35 6.61
N ALA A 3 20.02 -2.04 6.37
CA ALA A 3 19.42 -1.04 7.25
C ALA A 3 17.90 -1.27 7.48
N GLY A 4 17.15 -1.53 6.42
CA GLY A 4 15.71 -1.77 6.52
C GLY A 4 15.33 -2.98 7.40
N GLU A 5 16.07 -4.10 7.31
CA GLU A 5 15.85 -5.26 8.20
C GLU A 5 16.14 -4.93 9.68
N PHE A 6 17.13 -4.10 9.90
CA PHE A 6 17.48 -3.67 11.25
C PHE A 6 16.41 -2.72 11.83
N LEU A 7 15.93 -1.77 11.07
CA LEU A 7 14.85 -0.87 11.48
C LEU A 7 13.55 -1.63 11.79
N GLN A 8 13.17 -2.60 10.96
CA GLN A 8 12.03 -3.47 11.26
C GLN A 8 12.21 -4.25 12.55
N TRP A 9 13.44 -4.75 12.82
CA TRP A 9 13.75 -5.45 14.04
C TRP A 9 13.65 -4.52 15.26
N ILE A 10 14.12 -3.26 15.16
CA ILE A 10 13.97 -2.25 16.21
C ILE A 10 12.49 -2.03 16.52
N SER A 11 11.70 -1.75 15.50
CA SER A 11 10.27 -1.44 15.66
C SER A 11 9.52 -2.59 16.32
N ARG A 12 9.72 -3.84 15.85
CA ARG A 12 9.12 -5.02 16.48
C ARG A 12 9.53 -5.19 17.93
N ARG A 13 10.83 -4.98 18.24
CA ARG A 13 11.35 -5.05 19.61
C ARG A 13 10.71 -4.01 20.51
N LYS A 14 10.63 -2.76 20.07
CA LYS A 14 10.03 -1.65 20.79
C LYS A 14 8.53 -1.81 20.96
N SER A 15 7.88 -2.39 19.97
CA SER A 15 6.44 -2.69 20.03
C SER A 15 6.08 -3.84 20.98
N GLY A 16 7.07 -4.49 21.61
CA GLY A 16 6.82 -5.58 22.56
C GLY A 16 6.46 -6.92 21.92
N VAL A 17 6.72 -7.08 20.61
CA VAL A 17 6.49 -8.33 19.89
C VAL A 17 7.51 -9.39 20.34
N ASP A 18 7.05 -10.58 20.71
CA ASP A 18 7.92 -11.71 21.05
C ASP A 18 8.72 -12.16 19.82
N MET A 19 10.04 -12.01 19.93
CA MET A 19 10.98 -12.30 18.85
C MET A 19 11.78 -13.58 19.07
N ARG A 20 11.23 -14.56 19.80
CA ARG A 20 11.90 -15.85 20.02
C ARG A 20 11.96 -16.60 18.69
N THR A 21 13.17 -16.88 18.24
CA THR A 21 13.45 -17.75 17.10
C THR A 21 14.36 -18.87 17.55
N GLU A 22 14.01 -20.11 17.20
CA GLU A 22 14.78 -21.30 17.56
C GLU A 22 15.88 -21.64 16.55
N GLU A 23 15.89 -20.97 15.39
CA GLU A 23 16.88 -21.22 14.34
C GLU A 23 18.27 -20.64 14.67
N PRO A 24 19.37 -21.41 14.59
CA PRO A 24 20.71 -20.95 14.99
C PRO A 24 21.22 -19.72 14.22
N GLU A 25 20.89 -19.58 12.95
CA GLU A 25 21.27 -18.42 12.15
C GLU A 25 20.50 -17.16 12.55
N ALA A 26 19.22 -17.30 12.83
CA ALA A 26 18.38 -16.21 13.31
C ALA A 26 18.80 -15.75 14.69
N VAL A 27 19.25 -16.63 15.56
CA VAL A 27 19.83 -16.30 16.89
C VAL A 27 21.10 -15.47 16.73
N LYS A 28 22.05 -15.88 15.86
CA LYS A 28 23.27 -15.09 15.58
C LYS A 28 22.98 -13.73 14.99
N LYS A 29 21.97 -13.65 14.12
CA LYS A 29 21.51 -12.37 13.53
C LYS A 29 20.89 -11.47 14.62
N ALA A 30 20.09 -12.05 15.52
CA ALA A 30 19.49 -11.34 16.64
C ALA A 30 20.53 -10.77 17.61
N GLU A 31 21.63 -11.49 17.89
CA GLU A 31 22.73 -10.99 18.73
C GLU A 31 23.44 -9.79 18.09
N LYS A 32 23.72 -9.85 16.79
CA LYS A 32 24.27 -8.70 16.04
C LYS A 32 23.33 -7.50 16.09
N PHE A 33 22.03 -7.73 15.96
CA PHE A 33 21.03 -6.67 16.04
C PHE A 33 20.94 -6.09 17.46
N LYS A 34 21.04 -6.89 18.50
CA LYS A 34 21.09 -6.41 19.89
C LYS A 34 22.26 -5.48 20.13
N THR A 35 23.46 -5.83 19.67
CA THR A 35 24.64 -4.96 19.79
C THR A 35 24.46 -3.65 19.01
N ALA A 36 23.97 -3.74 17.75
CA ALA A 36 23.71 -2.57 16.94
C ALA A 36 22.60 -1.67 17.56
N PHE A 37 21.62 -2.28 18.22
CA PHE A 37 20.54 -1.55 18.90
C PHE A 37 21.07 -0.70 20.08
N LEU A 38 22.01 -1.21 20.84
CA LEU A 38 22.62 -0.42 21.93
C LEU A 38 23.33 0.82 21.38
N LEU A 39 24.09 0.65 20.29
CA LEU A 39 24.74 1.78 19.61
C LEU A 39 23.73 2.76 19.00
N TYR A 40 22.63 2.25 18.47
CA TYR A 40 21.55 3.07 17.94
C TYR A 40 20.90 3.92 19.02
N GLU A 41 20.56 3.32 20.18
CA GLU A 41 19.97 4.06 21.31
C GLU A 41 20.95 5.07 21.90
N GLU A 42 22.26 4.73 22.06
CA GLU A 42 23.31 5.65 22.49
C GLU A 42 23.39 6.84 21.53
N LYS A 43 23.40 6.59 20.21
CA LYS A 43 23.50 7.66 19.23
C LYS A 43 22.26 8.56 19.22
N LYS A 44 21.05 8.00 19.41
CA LYS A 44 19.84 8.81 19.58
C LYS A 44 19.91 9.72 20.81
N GLN A 45 20.45 9.21 21.94
CA GLN A 45 20.63 10.03 23.15
C GLN A 45 21.62 11.17 22.93
N GLU A 46 22.75 10.90 22.25
CA GLU A 46 23.71 11.94 21.88
C GLU A 46 23.12 13.04 21.00
N LEU A 47 22.18 12.65 20.11
CA LEU A 47 21.53 13.55 19.16
C LEU A 47 20.25 14.18 19.72
N GLU A 48 19.84 13.83 20.96
CA GLU A 48 18.54 14.20 21.54
C GLU A 48 17.35 13.87 20.65
N ALA A 49 17.47 12.80 19.84
CA ALA A 49 16.48 12.37 18.84
C ALA A 49 15.56 11.28 19.37
N LEU A 50 14.34 11.25 18.85
CA LEU A 50 13.33 10.21 19.08
C LEU A 50 12.95 9.57 17.73
N ASP A 51 12.76 8.26 17.72
CA ASP A 51 12.08 7.60 16.63
C ASP A 51 10.55 7.50 16.88
N PHE A 52 9.80 7.06 15.86
CA PHE A 52 8.34 6.97 15.98
C PHE A 52 7.89 6.00 17.07
N ASP A 53 8.62 4.91 17.30
CA ASP A 53 8.30 3.95 18.35
C ASP A 53 8.52 4.55 19.74
N ASP A 54 9.54 5.42 19.89
CA ASP A 54 9.78 6.16 21.15
C ASP A 54 8.63 7.11 21.49
N LEU A 55 8.02 7.74 20.49
CA LEU A 55 6.88 8.63 20.73
C LEU A 55 5.73 7.87 21.41
N LEU A 56 5.46 6.66 20.95
CA LEU A 56 4.41 5.81 21.55
C LEU A 56 4.82 5.30 22.93
N LEU A 57 6.01 4.74 23.05
CA LEU A 57 6.53 4.17 24.32
C LEU A 57 6.62 5.21 25.41
N ARG A 58 7.30 6.34 25.14
CA ARG A 58 7.47 7.40 26.14
C ARG A 58 6.15 8.07 26.51
N THR A 59 5.20 8.14 25.56
CA THR A 59 3.85 8.63 25.89
C THR A 59 3.16 7.70 26.88
N ALA A 60 3.20 6.38 26.63
CA ALA A 60 2.61 5.40 27.52
C ALA A 60 3.26 5.46 28.92
N GLU A 61 4.60 5.48 28.98
CA GLU A 61 5.38 5.58 30.23
C GLU A 61 5.08 6.85 31.02
N ARG A 62 4.99 8.01 30.35
CA ARG A 62 4.67 9.29 31.00
C ARG A 62 3.27 9.29 31.59
N ILE A 63 2.29 8.74 30.87
CA ILE A 63 0.92 8.63 31.38
C ILE A 63 0.86 7.73 32.63
N GLU A 64 1.54 6.58 32.60
CA GLU A 64 1.59 5.64 33.72
C GLU A 64 2.29 6.21 34.95
N ASN A 65 3.34 6.98 34.73
CA ASN A 65 4.11 7.63 35.82
C ASN A 65 3.48 8.95 36.31
N GLY A 66 2.33 9.36 35.75
CA GLY A 66 1.69 10.64 36.08
C GLY A 66 2.50 11.88 35.66
N GLN A 67 3.41 11.74 34.69
CA GLN A 67 4.30 12.80 34.20
C GLN A 67 3.71 13.50 32.95
N VAL A 68 2.41 13.76 32.95
CA VAL A 68 1.72 14.46 31.87
C VAL A 68 1.47 15.92 32.24
N GLN A 69 1.45 16.80 31.24
CA GLN A 69 1.14 18.21 31.46
C GLN A 69 -0.27 18.39 32.00
N GLU A 70 -0.49 19.44 32.80
CA GLU A 70 -1.78 19.84 33.32
C GLU A 70 -2.80 19.98 32.17
N GLY A 71 -3.92 19.27 32.25
CA GLY A 71 -4.93 19.19 31.19
C GLY A 71 -4.90 17.91 30.36
N TRP A 72 -3.77 17.19 30.29
CA TRP A 72 -3.66 15.86 29.67
C TRP A 72 -3.89 14.71 30.65
N GLU A 73 -4.05 15.02 31.93
CA GLU A 73 -4.36 14.05 32.99
C GLU A 73 -5.81 13.52 32.89
N LYS A 74 -6.65 14.21 32.14
CA LYS A 74 -8.03 13.79 31.93
C LYS A 74 -8.11 12.80 30.77
N PRO A 75 -8.48 11.56 31.02
CA PRO A 75 -8.69 10.57 29.97
C PRO A 75 -9.80 11.05 29.02
N PHE A 76 -9.76 10.54 27.78
CA PHE A 76 -10.83 10.79 26.85
C PHE A 76 -12.14 10.25 27.41
N ARG A 77 -13.20 11.07 27.38
CA ARG A 77 -14.53 10.65 27.83
C ARG A 77 -15.11 9.57 26.93
N TYR A 78 -14.89 9.72 25.63
CA TYR A 78 -15.26 8.78 24.56
C TYR A 78 -14.03 8.57 23.70
N LEU A 79 -13.63 7.32 23.53
CA LEU A 79 -12.51 6.95 22.67
C LEU A 79 -13.02 6.03 21.55
N LEU A 80 -12.86 6.47 20.31
CA LEU A 80 -13.19 5.70 19.11
C LEU A 80 -11.89 5.32 18.41
N VAL A 81 -11.69 4.04 18.15
CA VAL A 81 -10.50 3.51 17.49
C VAL A 81 -10.92 2.75 16.25
N ASP A 82 -10.47 3.22 15.09
CA ASP A 82 -10.70 2.57 13.81
C ASP A 82 -9.51 1.68 13.44
N GLU A 83 -9.70 0.75 12.50
CA GLU A 83 -8.68 -0.21 12.03
C GLU A 83 -7.99 -0.97 13.19
N PHE A 84 -8.78 -1.33 14.21
CA PHE A 84 -8.25 -1.90 15.45
C PHE A 84 -7.45 -3.19 15.25
N GLN A 85 -7.64 -3.93 14.14
CA GLN A 85 -6.86 -5.13 13.80
C GLN A 85 -5.40 -4.86 13.46
N ASP A 86 -5.01 -3.59 13.25
CA ASP A 86 -3.66 -3.22 12.81
C ASP A 86 -2.79 -2.67 13.95
N ILE A 87 -3.35 -2.56 15.16
CA ILE A 87 -2.60 -2.02 16.29
C ILE A 87 -1.54 -3.00 16.81
N ASN A 88 -0.42 -2.44 17.25
CA ASN A 88 0.62 -3.17 17.96
C ASN A 88 0.41 -3.15 19.48
N PRO A 89 1.15 -3.96 20.27
CA PRO A 89 0.99 -4.01 21.74
C PRO A 89 1.16 -2.67 22.44
N VAL A 90 2.04 -1.78 21.96
CA VAL A 90 2.23 -0.45 22.57
C VAL A 90 1.04 0.46 22.27
N GLN A 91 0.52 0.42 21.04
CA GLN A 91 -0.70 1.15 20.68
C GLN A 91 -1.90 0.64 21.49
N TYR A 92 -2.02 -0.68 21.66
CA TYR A 92 -3.04 -1.27 22.54
C TYR A 92 -2.92 -0.76 23.99
N ARG A 93 -1.69 -0.72 24.54
CA ARG A 93 -1.41 -0.15 25.85
C ARG A 93 -1.85 1.32 25.96
N LEU A 94 -1.61 2.14 24.93
CA LEU A 94 -2.08 3.52 24.89
C LEU A 94 -3.60 3.62 24.85
N VAL A 95 -4.27 2.80 24.05
CA VAL A 95 -5.75 2.73 24.02
C VAL A 95 -6.30 2.45 25.42
N LYS A 96 -5.71 1.50 26.14
CA LYS A 96 -6.08 1.19 27.55
C LYS A 96 -5.88 2.38 28.48
N LEU A 97 -4.73 3.04 28.40
CA LEU A 97 -4.44 4.19 29.25
C LEU A 97 -5.39 5.36 28.97
N TRP A 98 -5.69 5.63 27.71
CA TRP A 98 -6.59 6.70 27.32
C TRP A 98 -8.07 6.41 27.66
N SER A 99 -8.48 5.17 27.69
CA SER A 99 -9.84 4.76 28.01
C SER A 99 -10.07 4.46 29.50
N ALA A 100 -9.00 4.27 30.30
CA ALA A 100 -9.06 3.73 31.67
C ALA A 100 -10.01 4.47 32.63
N ARG A 101 -10.23 5.76 32.44
CA ARG A 101 -11.17 6.57 33.22
C ARG A 101 -12.23 7.23 32.34
N GLY A 102 -12.33 6.79 31.08
CA GLY A 102 -13.32 7.26 30.12
C GLY A 102 -14.71 6.71 30.44
N ARG A 103 -15.69 7.14 29.68
CA ARG A 103 -17.06 6.66 29.79
C ARG A 103 -17.30 5.46 28.87
N GLU A 104 -16.78 5.55 27.64
CA GLU A 104 -16.98 4.53 26.62
C GLU A 104 -15.72 4.38 25.74
N LEU A 105 -15.37 3.13 25.46
CA LEU A 105 -14.40 2.74 24.43
C LEU A 105 -15.18 2.05 23.31
N PHE A 106 -15.01 2.55 22.09
CA PHE A 106 -15.60 1.99 20.87
C PHE A 106 -14.48 1.65 19.90
N VAL A 107 -14.38 0.40 19.48
CA VAL A 107 -13.38 -0.06 18.52
C VAL A 107 -14.06 -0.66 17.29
N ILE A 108 -13.52 -0.36 16.12
CA ILE A 108 -13.99 -0.88 14.83
C ILE A 108 -12.82 -1.55 14.13
N GLY A 109 -13.09 -2.67 13.47
CA GLY A 109 -12.10 -3.34 12.62
C GLY A 109 -12.59 -4.67 12.10
N ASP A 110 -11.81 -5.24 11.20
CA ASP A 110 -12.04 -6.57 10.62
C ASP A 110 -10.78 -7.44 10.84
N PRO A 111 -10.84 -8.45 11.72
CA PRO A 111 -9.70 -9.35 11.98
C PRO A 111 -9.15 -10.02 10.72
N ASP A 112 -10.01 -10.25 9.71
CA ASP A 112 -9.59 -10.87 8.45
C ASP A 112 -8.85 -9.89 7.52
N GLN A 113 -8.76 -8.61 7.89
CA GLN A 113 -7.96 -7.58 7.20
C GLN A 113 -6.67 -7.21 7.96
N SER A 114 -6.27 -7.98 8.97
CA SER A 114 -5.00 -7.81 9.69
C SER A 114 -3.85 -8.32 8.82
N ILE A 115 -3.11 -7.40 8.19
CA ILE A 115 -2.03 -7.69 7.23
C ILE A 115 -0.72 -6.95 7.54
N TYR A 116 -0.58 -6.40 8.74
CA TYR A 116 0.60 -5.66 9.18
C TYR A 116 1.36 -6.35 10.32
N GLY A 117 1.26 -7.69 10.43
CA GLY A 117 2.02 -8.49 11.38
C GLY A 117 3.54 -8.27 11.25
N PHE A 118 4.03 -8.05 10.02
CA PHE A 118 5.43 -7.71 9.77
C PHE A 118 5.86 -6.37 10.39
N ARG A 119 4.92 -5.45 10.68
CA ARG A 119 5.11 -4.19 11.42
C ARG A 119 4.82 -4.32 12.90
N GLY A 120 4.49 -5.51 13.38
CA GLY A 120 4.19 -5.78 14.79
C GLY A 120 2.72 -5.67 15.16
N ALA A 121 1.80 -5.59 14.20
CA ALA A 121 0.38 -5.68 14.49
C ALA A 121 0.04 -7.00 15.17
N ASP A 122 -0.85 -6.96 16.16
CA ASP A 122 -1.31 -8.12 16.90
C ASP A 122 -2.64 -8.62 16.35
N SER A 123 -2.62 -9.72 15.62
CA SER A 123 -3.85 -10.33 15.09
C SER A 123 -4.82 -10.83 16.16
N ALA A 124 -4.36 -10.99 17.42
CA ALA A 124 -5.17 -11.40 18.55
C ALA A 124 -5.76 -10.22 19.35
N CYS A 125 -5.53 -8.97 18.93
CA CYS A 125 -5.95 -7.78 19.68
C CYS A 125 -7.45 -7.77 20.06
N PHE A 126 -8.34 -8.26 19.17
CA PHE A 126 -9.77 -8.40 19.50
C PHE A 126 -10.06 -9.48 20.53
N ALA A 127 -9.28 -10.58 20.55
CA ALA A 127 -9.42 -11.62 21.57
C ALA A 127 -8.98 -11.07 22.94
N HIS A 128 -7.82 -10.42 22.97
CA HIS A 128 -7.31 -9.77 24.19
C HIS A 128 -8.29 -8.73 24.73
N LEU A 129 -8.88 -7.90 23.86
CA LEU A 129 -9.91 -6.93 24.26
C LEU A 129 -11.13 -7.64 24.87
N GLY A 130 -11.58 -8.75 24.28
CA GLY A 130 -12.73 -9.51 24.78
C GLY A 130 -12.47 -10.18 26.13
N GLU A 131 -11.24 -10.59 26.41
CA GLU A 131 -10.82 -11.17 27.69
C GLU A 131 -10.71 -10.09 28.79
N GLU A 132 -10.16 -8.93 28.45
CA GLU A 132 -9.97 -7.83 29.39
C GLU A 132 -11.26 -7.07 29.73
N TYR A 133 -12.26 -7.07 28.83
CA TYR A 133 -13.54 -6.39 28.99
C TYR A 133 -14.71 -7.38 28.92
N PRO A 134 -15.03 -8.10 30.00
CA PRO A 134 -16.10 -9.15 29.99
C PRO A 134 -17.47 -8.62 29.61
N GLY A 135 -17.72 -7.31 29.80
CA GLY A 135 -18.99 -6.66 29.44
C GLY A 135 -19.01 -6.08 28.02
N LEU A 136 -18.03 -6.42 27.17
CA LEU A 136 -17.93 -5.89 25.83
C LEU A 136 -19.11 -6.34 24.97
N GLU A 137 -19.85 -5.38 24.41
CA GLU A 137 -20.87 -5.63 23.41
C GLU A 137 -20.24 -5.80 22.03
N LYS A 138 -20.56 -6.91 21.33
CA LYS A 138 -20.04 -7.21 20.00
C LYS A 138 -21.13 -7.02 18.95
N ILE A 139 -20.97 -6.00 18.14
CA ILE A 139 -21.87 -5.70 17.02
C ILE A 139 -21.21 -6.17 15.72
N ARG A 140 -21.90 -7.01 14.95
CA ARG A 140 -21.42 -7.47 13.65
C ARG A 140 -22.15 -6.75 12.52
N LEU A 141 -21.40 -6.07 11.66
CA LEU A 141 -21.92 -5.47 10.44
C LEU A 141 -21.88 -6.54 9.35
N LEU A 142 -23.03 -7.05 8.94
CA LEU A 142 -23.14 -8.18 7.99
C LEU A 142 -23.46 -7.72 6.57
N GLU A 143 -23.98 -6.51 6.38
CA GLU A 143 -24.31 -5.98 5.06
C GLU A 143 -23.07 -5.37 4.41
N ASN A 144 -22.73 -5.88 3.21
CA ASN A 144 -21.63 -5.36 2.40
C ASN A 144 -22.19 -4.54 1.22
N TYR A 145 -21.79 -3.27 1.15
CA TYR A 145 -22.22 -2.32 0.12
C TYR A 145 -21.18 -2.10 -0.98
N ARG A 146 -20.03 -2.77 -0.89
CA ARG A 146 -18.91 -2.56 -1.80
C ARG A 146 -18.92 -3.55 -2.95
N SER A 147 -18.85 -4.83 -2.65
CA SER A 147 -18.52 -5.89 -3.60
C SER A 147 -19.75 -6.66 -4.07
N SER A 148 -19.73 -7.09 -5.33
CA SER A 148 -20.76 -7.94 -5.92
C SER A 148 -20.86 -9.29 -5.16
N PRO A 149 -22.02 -9.99 -5.27
CA PRO A 149 -22.25 -11.24 -4.56
C PRO A 149 -21.20 -12.32 -4.85
N GLN A 150 -20.74 -12.42 -6.11
CA GLN A 150 -19.75 -13.42 -6.49
C GLN A 150 -18.38 -13.14 -5.91
N ILE A 151 -17.93 -11.88 -5.94
CA ILE A 151 -16.66 -11.46 -5.31
C ILE A 151 -16.71 -11.79 -3.81
N LEU A 152 -17.79 -11.40 -3.15
CA LEU A 152 -17.95 -11.62 -1.72
C LEU A 152 -17.95 -13.11 -1.36
N LYS A 153 -18.64 -13.94 -2.17
CA LYS A 153 -18.67 -15.39 -1.97
C LYS A 153 -17.30 -16.03 -2.12
N VAL A 154 -16.54 -15.64 -3.16
CA VAL A 154 -15.15 -16.09 -3.38
C VAL A 154 -14.26 -15.67 -2.21
N ALA A 155 -14.30 -14.41 -1.81
CA ALA A 155 -13.49 -13.86 -0.73
C ALA A 155 -13.80 -14.52 0.63
N GLN A 156 -15.08 -14.75 0.96
CA GLN A 156 -15.46 -15.44 2.19
C GLN A 156 -15.03 -16.92 2.20
N THR A 157 -15.08 -17.59 1.04
CA THR A 157 -14.59 -18.96 0.89
C THR A 157 -13.08 -19.03 1.14
N LEU A 158 -12.33 -18.04 0.67
CA LEU A 158 -10.88 -17.95 0.89
C LEU A 158 -10.51 -17.92 2.37
N ILE A 159 -11.20 -17.10 3.17
CA ILE A 159 -10.95 -16.98 4.62
C ILE A 159 -11.75 -17.96 5.46
N ARG A 160 -12.43 -18.92 4.82
CA ARG A 160 -13.20 -19.98 5.48
C ARG A 160 -14.33 -19.47 6.40
N ARG A 161 -14.92 -18.31 6.08
CA ARG A 161 -16.14 -17.86 6.75
C ARG A 161 -17.34 -18.71 6.33
N ASP A 162 -18.21 -19.01 7.28
CA ASP A 162 -19.48 -19.63 6.95
C ASP A 162 -20.35 -18.67 6.14
N LEU A 163 -20.68 -19.09 4.91
CA LEU A 163 -21.47 -18.28 3.97
C LEU A 163 -22.89 -18.00 4.47
N LYS A 164 -23.42 -18.80 5.40
CA LYS A 164 -24.76 -18.60 5.96
C LYS A 164 -24.80 -17.49 7.01
N THR A 165 -23.71 -17.31 7.76
CA THR A 165 -23.57 -16.34 8.84
C THR A 165 -22.59 -15.22 8.50
N GLY A 166 -22.04 -15.25 7.29
CA GLY A 166 -21.06 -14.29 6.79
C GLY A 166 -21.68 -13.01 6.22
N LEU A 167 -20.86 -12.24 5.54
CA LEU A 167 -21.27 -11.00 4.91
C LEU A 167 -22.27 -11.23 3.77
N ARG A 168 -23.22 -10.32 3.62
CA ARG A 168 -24.24 -10.32 2.58
C ARG A 168 -24.04 -9.12 1.66
N ALA A 169 -23.98 -9.37 0.35
CA ALA A 169 -23.91 -8.30 -0.63
C ALA A 169 -25.24 -7.58 -0.78
N ASN A 170 -25.22 -6.27 -0.77
CA ASN A 170 -26.39 -5.43 -1.08
C ASN A 170 -26.48 -5.09 -2.57
N CYS A 171 -25.43 -5.35 -3.34
CA CYS A 171 -25.41 -5.18 -4.80
C CYS A 171 -26.14 -6.34 -5.51
N GLN A 172 -26.83 -6.04 -6.60
CA GLN A 172 -27.55 -7.05 -7.41
C GLN A 172 -26.76 -7.55 -8.63
N GLU A 173 -25.65 -6.86 -8.98
CA GLU A 173 -24.82 -7.28 -10.10
C GLU A 173 -24.12 -8.60 -9.78
N ASN A 174 -24.21 -9.56 -10.70
CA ASN A 174 -23.73 -10.92 -10.50
C ASN A 174 -22.76 -11.32 -11.62
N VAL A 175 -21.62 -10.60 -11.68
CA VAL A 175 -20.55 -10.92 -12.63
C VAL A 175 -19.67 -12.01 -12.02
N PRO A 176 -19.39 -13.13 -12.75
CA PRO A 176 -18.54 -14.19 -12.24
C PRO A 176 -17.10 -13.71 -12.04
N VAL A 177 -16.45 -14.23 -10.99
CA VAL A 177 -15.02 -14.07 -10.81
C VAL A 177 -14.28 -14.95 -11.80
N ARG A 178 -13.31 -14.39 -12.52
CA ARG A 178 -12.56 -15.10 -13.57
C ARG A 178 -11.16 -15.44 -13.09
N LEU A 179 -10.66 -16.63 -13.41
CA LEU A 179 -9.28 -17.05 -13.28
C LEU A 179 -8.70 -17.36 -14.65
N VAL A 180 -7.73 -16.59 -15.07
CA VAL A 180 -7.17 -16.65 -16.42
C VAL A 180 -5.77 -17.23 -16.39
N HIS A 181 -5.57 -18.36 -17.09
CA HIS A 181 -4.29 -19.06 -17.17
C HIS A 181 -3.48 -18.56 -18.36
N GLY A 182 -2.33 -17.97 -18.06
CA GLY A 182 -1.32 -17.57 -19.04
C GLY A 182 -0.25 -18.65 -19.21
N SER A 183 0.46 -18.59 -20.34
CA SER A 183 1.63 -19.47 -20.60
C SER A 183 2.93 -18.94 -19.95
N SER A 184 2.93 -17.72 -19.48
CA SER A 184 4.08 -17.06 -18.85
C SER A 184 3.63 -15.78 -18.11
N PRO A 185 4.45 -15.25 -17.18
CA PRO A 185 4.20 -13.97 -16.52
C PRO A 185 3.98 -12.82 -17.50
N LEU A 186 4.71 -12.80 -18.63
CA LEU A 186 4.52 -11.81 -19.68
C LEU A 186 3.16 -11.95 -20.37
N ALA A 187 2.71 -13.19 -20.61
CA ALA A 187 1.39 -13.45 -21.23
C ALA A 187 0.24 -12.94 -20.36
N GLU A 188 0.37 -13.08 -19.01
CA GLU A 188 -0.59 -12.49 -18.05
C GLU A 188 -0.64 -10.96 -18.18
N GLY A 189 0.52 -10.29 -18.17
CA GLY A 189 0.59 -8.83 -18.29
C GLY A 189 0.02 -8.32 -19.62
N ILE A 190 0.29 -9.02 -20.73
CA ILE A 190 -0.29 -8.69 -22.04
C ILE A 190 -1.80 -8.91 -22.04
N PHE A 191 -2.28 -10.00 -21.43
CA PHE A 191 -3.72 -10.23 -21.30
C PHE A 191 -4.40 -9.10 -20.53
N ILE A 192 -3.86 -8.71 -19.37
CA ILE A 192 -4.39 -7.62 -18.55
C ILE A 192 -4.48 -6.33 -19.37
N ALA A 193 -3.40 -5.97 -20.07
CA ALA A 193 -3.38 -4.75 -20.88
C ALA A 193 -4.44 -4.78 -21.99
N LYS A 194 -4.55 -5.89 -22.73
CA LYS A 194 -5.57 -6.04 -23.77
C LYS A 194 -7.00 -6.04 -23.23
N GLU A 195 -7.23 -6.70 -22.09
CA GLU A 195 -8.55 -6.77 -21.47
C GLU A 195 -9.00 -5.39 -20.97
N ILE A 196 -8.09 -4.62 -20.35
CA ILE A 196 -8.34 -3.21 -19.98
C ILE A 196 -8.67 -2.38 -21.21
N GLY A 197 -7.86 -2.48 -22.27
CA GLY A 197 -8.12 -1.79 -23.53
C GLY A 197 -9.49 -2.11 -24.11
N ARG A 198 -9.89 -3.40 -24.11
CA ARG A 198 -11.20 -3.86 -24.54
C ARG A 198 -12.34 -3.28 -23.71
N MET A 199 -12.21 -3.30 -22.36
CA MET A 199 -13.22 -2.77 -21.43
C MET A 199 -13.32 -1.24 -21.49
N ALA A 200 -12.25 -0.57 -21.86
CA ALA A 200 -12.20 0.88 -22.06
C ALA A 200 -12.70 1.33 -23.46
N GLY A 201 -13.27 0.42 -24.23
CA GLY A 201 -13.86 0.73 -25.55
C GLY A 201 -12.90 0.61 -26.73
N GLY A 202 -11.70 0.03 -26.52
CA GLY A 202 -10.77 -0.31 -27.60
C GLY A 202 -11.35 -1.40 -28.49
N ILE A 203 -11.36 -1.19 -29.80
CA ILE A 203 -11.86 -2.17 -30.79
C ILE A 203 -10.67 -3.01 -31.23
N GLY A 204 -10.64 -4.30 -30.86
CA GLY A 204 -9.72 -5.26 -31.48
C GLY A 204 -10.07 -5.46 -32.96
N MET A 205 -9.05 -5.59 -33.84
CA MET A 205 -9.26 -5.80 -35.28
C MET A 205 -10.19 -6.98 -35.61
N LEU A 206 -10.25 -7.99 -34.73
CA LEU A 206 -11.14 -9.17 -34.84
C LEU A 206 -12.57 -8.90 -34.36
N GLU A 207 -12.79 -7.91 -33.50
CA GLU A 207 -14.11 -7.55 -32.96
C GLU A 207 -14.83 -6.51 -33.83
N ALA A 208 -14.12 -5.90 -34.78
CA ALA A 208 -14.69 -4.93 -35.72
C ALA A 208 -15.83 -5.53 -36.57
N HIS A 209 -15.87 -6.87 -36.70
CA HIS A 209 -16.91 -7.62 -37.43
C HIS A 209 -18.06 -8.12 -36.55
N GLN A 210 -18.02 -7.93 -35.24
CA GLN A 210 -19.16 -8.27 -34.38
C GLN A 210 -20.25 -7.20 -34.54
N THR A 211 -21.46 -7.66 -34.75
CA THR A 211 -22.61 -6.83 -35.03
C THR A 211 -22.90 -5.82 -33.92
N ALA A 212 -23.38 -4.64 -34.30
CA ALA A 212 -23.70 -3.51 -33.42
C ALA A 212 -24.63 -3.87 -32.23
N TRP A 213 -25.31 -5.00 -32.31
CA TRP A 213 -26.24 -5.51 -31.29
C TRP A 213 -25.56 -6.00 -29.99
N GLU A 214 -24.33 -6.48 -30.05
CA GLU A 214 -23.57 -6.90 -28.85
C GLU A 214 -22.87 -5.73 -28.17
N ARG A 215 -22.65 -4.61 -28.87
CA ARG A 215 -22.01 -3.40 -28.33
C ARG A 215 -22.90 -2.63 -27.35
N ASP A 216 -24.22 -2.74 -27.48
CA ASP A 216 -25.20 -1.93 -26.73
C ASP A 216 -25.34 -2.36 -25.24
N ARG A 217 -24.68 -3.45 -24.81
CA ARG A 217 -24.82 -4.01 -23.45
C ARG A 217 -23.61 -3.86 -22.55
N LYS A 218 -22.43 -3.46 -23.07
CA LYS A 218 -21.24 -3.30 -22.21
C LYS A 218 -20.92 -1.82 -22.01
N ARG A 219 -21.05 -1.36 -20.79
CA ARG A 219 -20.60 -0.03 -20.36
C ARG A 219 -19.12 0.13 -20.71
N VAL A 220 -18.78 1.19 -21.45
CA VAL A 220 -17.38 1.61 -21.65
C VAL A 220 -16.86 2.16 -20.33
N ARG A 221 -15.73 1.65 -19.87
CA ARG A 221 -15.12 2.04 -18.59
C ARG A 221 -14.02 3.07 -18.79
N SER A 222 -13.87 3.96 -17.81
CA SER A 222 -12.74 4.88 -17.70
C SER A 222 -11.50 4.13 -17.20
N PHE A 223 -10.30 4.53 -17.60
CA PHE A 223 -9.05 3.91 -17.14
C PHE A 223 -8.88 4.00 -15.61
N GLY A 224 -9.40 5.04 -14.98
CA GLY A 224 -9.40 5.21 -13.53
C GLY A 224 -10.27 4.20 -12.77
N GLU A 225 -11.14 3.43 -13.47
CA GLU A 225 -11.95 2.38 -12.86
C GLU A 225 -11.17 1.07 -12.64
N PHE A 226 -9.95 0.95 -13.19
CA PHE A 226 -9.15 -0.27 -13.13
C PHE A 226 -8.01 -0.17 -12.11
N ALA A 227 -7.82 -1.26 -11.36
CA ALA A 227 -6.61 -1.49 -10.59
C ALA A 227 -5.97 -2.83 -10.93
N VAL A 228 -4.63 -2.87 -11.00
CA VAL A 228 -3.85 -4.11 -11.09
C VAL A 228 -3.07 -4.27 -9.80
N LEU A 229 -3.40 -5.29 -9.03
CA LEU A 229 -2.79 -5.58 -7.74
C LEU A 229 -1.76 -6.68 -7.90
N CYS A 230 -0.55 -6.42 -7.42
CA CYS A 230 0.59 -7.32 -7.48
C CYS A 230 1.08 -7.68 -6.08
N ARG A 231 1.71 -8.85 -5.91
CA ARG A 231 2.32 -9.19 -4.61
C ARG A 231 3.64 -8.47 -4.38
N THR A 232 4.40 -8.21 -5.44
CA THR A 232 5.73 -7.58 -5.37
C THR A 232 5.84 -6.41 -6.34
N HIS A 233 6.78 -5.48 -6.06
CA HIS A 233 7.09 -4.39 -6.98
C HIS A 233 7.66 -4.87 -8.30
N HIS A 234 8.42 -5.98 -8.31
CA HIS A 234 8.94 -6.57 -9.56
C HIS A 234 7.83 -7.01 -10.51
N GLN A 235 6.74 -7.59 -9.97
CA GLN A 235 5.56 -7.92 -10.76
C GLN A 235 4.88 -6.67 -11.32
N ALA A 236 4.79 -5.61 -10.51
CA ALA A 236 4.23 -4.33 -10.93
C ALA A 236 5.02 -3.71 -12.11
N GLU A 237 6.35 -3.85 -12.13
CA GLU A 237 7.20 -3.39 -13.24
C GLU A 237 6.90 -4.11 -14.57
N LEU A 238 6.61 -5.40 -14.50
CA LEU A 238 6.27 -6.17 -15.70
C LEU A 238 4.90 -5.75 -16.25
N VAL A 239 3.91 -5.59 -15.38
CA VAL A 239 2.57 -5.08 -15.76
C VAL A 239 2.69 -3.68 -16.34
N GLU A 240 3.47 -2.79 -15.72
CA GLU A 240 3.73 -1.43 -16.21
C GLU A 240 4.28 -1.45 -17.65
N LYS A 241 5.26 -2.31 -17.94
CA LYS A 241 5.82 -2.46 -19.30
C LYS A 241 4.75 -2.87 -20.31
N CYS A 242 3.85 -3.79 -19.92
CA CYS A 242 2.77 -4.24 -20.81
C CYS A 242 1.76 -3.12 -21.08
N LEU A 243 1.31 -2.38 -20.06
CA LEU A 243 0.40 -1.25 -20.23
C LEU A 243 1.02 -0.13 -21.07
N ARG A 244 2.32 0.15 -20.86
CA ARG A 244 3.07 1.13 -21.66
C ARG A 244 3.15 0.73 -23.13
N THR A 245 3.38 -0.56 -23.41
CA THR A 245 3.44 -1.08 -24.79
C THR A 245 2.11 -0.95 -25.52
N GLU A 246 1.00 -1.15 -24.82
CA GLU A 246 -0.37 -0.98 -25.35
C GLU A 246 -0.84 0.49 -25.25
N SER A 247 0.04 1.43 -24.89
CA SER A 247 -0.25 2.87 -24.77
C SER A 247 -1.40 3.18 -23.79
N ILE A 248 -1.58 2.37 -22.76
CA ILE A 248 -2.60 2.55 -21.74
C ILE A 248 -2.07 3.49 -20.65
N PRO A 249 -2.75 4.61 -20.34
CA PRO A 249 -2.37 5.50 -19.27
C PRO A 249 -2.43 4.77 -17.92
N HIS A 250 -1.35 4.86 -17.14
CA HIS A 250 -1.22 4.15 -15.88
C HIS A 250 -0.40 4.93 -14.85
N ILE A 251 -0.62 4.60 -13.57
CA ILE A 251 0.10 5.13 -12.41
C ILE A 251 0.55 3.93 -11.58
N VAL A 252 1.82 3.88 -11.20
CA VAL A 252 2.36 2.89 -10.26
C VAL A 252 2.36 3.51 -8.87
N ALA A 253 1.42 3.10 -8.01
CA ALA A 253 1.35 3.58 -6.64
C ALA A 253 2.39 2.86 -5.76
N GLY A 254 2.98 3.60 -4.82
CA GLY A 254 3.99 3.06 -3.89
C GLY A 254 5.39 2.89 -4.51
N ARG A 255 5.63 3.42 -5.71
CA ARG A 255 6.96 3.40 -6.36
C ARG A 255 7.71 4.71 -6.12
N GLU A 256 7.70 5.19 -4.90
CA GLU A 256 8.32 6.46 -4.60
C GLU A 256 9.56 6.31 -3.71
N ASP A 257 10.49 5.41 -4.13
CA ASP A 257 11.86 5.37 -3.59
C ASP A 257 12.64 6.68 -3.84
N TYR A 258 12.06 7.64 -4.59
CA TYR A 258 12.75 8.90 -4.85
C TYR A 258 12.97 9.72 -3.57
N LEU A 259 12.08 9.60 -2.58
CA LEU A 259 12.25 10.25 -1.28
C LEU A 259 13.41 9.66 -0.47
N GLU A 260 13.71 8.39 -0.67
CA GLU A 260 14.82 7.70 -0.01
C GLU A 260 16.17 7.93 -0.71
N THR A 261 16.16 8.51 -1.91
CA THR A 261 17.41 8.82 -2.61
C THR A 261 18.21 9.86 -1.84
N ASP A 262 19.53 9.71 -1.84
CA ASP A 262 20.43 10.59 -1.05
C ASP A 262 20.22 12.07 -1.36
N VAL A 263 19.97 12.41 -2.62
CA VAL A 263 19.79 13.81 -3.03
C VAL A 263 18.49 14.39 -2.49
N VAL A 264 17.39 13.64 -2.54
CA VAL A 264 16.08 14.11 -2.05
C VAL A 264 16.08 14.11 -0.54
N ARG A 265 16.50 13.02 0.10
CA ARG A 265 16.56 12.89 1.56
C ARG A 265 17.38 14.02 2.21
N ASN A 266 18.56 14.31 1.68
CA ASN A 266 19.39 15.38 2.24
C ASN A 266 18.86 16.78 1.88
N SER A 267 18.13 16.95 0.78
CA SER A 267 17.40 18.20 0.52
C SER A 267 16.28 18.41 1.54
N LEU A 268 15.52 17.36 1.87
CA LEU A 268 14.48 17.41 2.90
C LEU A 268 15.09 17.67 4.30
N CYS A 269 16.24 17.06 4.62
CA CYS A 269 16.98 17.38 5.84
C CYS A 269 17.34 18.88 5.92
N PHE A 270 17.78 19.48 4.82
CA PHE A 270 18.07 20.92 4.78
C PHE A 270 16.80 21.76 5.00
N PHE A 271 15.66 21.35 4.42
CA PHE A 271 14.38 22.05 4.63
C PHE A 271 13.92 21.97 6.09
N HIS A 272 14.09 20.81 6.73
CA HIS A 272 13.87 20.68 8.18
C HIS A 272 14.79 21.57 8.99
N ALA A 273 16.06 21.68 8.63
CA ALA A 273 17.00 22.57 9.30
C ALA A 273 16.63 24.06 9.18
N ILE A 274 15.87 24.45 8.15
CA ILE A 274 15.27 25.80 8.04
C ILE A 274 14.08 25.95 9.00
N GLU A 275 13.22 24.93 9.10
CA GLU A 275 12.03 24.96 9.99
C GLU A 275 12.42 24.92 11.46
N ASP A 276 13.28 23.99 11.81
CA ASP A 276 13.77 23.80 13.18
C ASP A 276 15.28 24.06 13.27
N ARG A 277 15.62 25.24 13.77
CA ARG A 277 17.02 25.62 14.01
C ARG A 277 17.69 24.80 15.12
N GLY A 278 16.91 24.07 15.92
CA GLY A 278 17.42 23.15 16.96
C GLY A 278 17.80 21.78 16.41
N ASP A 279 17.34 21.39 15.20
CA ASP A 279 17.65 20.09 14.61
C ASP A 279 19.12 19.98 14.17
N MET A 280 19.96 19.58 15.13
CA MET A 280 21.40 19.39 14.92
C MET A 280 21.68 18.23 13.97
N THR A 281 20.82 17.20 13.93
CA THR A 281 20.98 16.02 13.09
C THR A 281 20.80 16.39 11.62
N ALA A 282 19.73 17.11 11.29
CA ALA A 282 19.47 17.59 9.94
C ALA A 282 20.62 18.46 9.42
N ARG A 283 21.16 19.35 10.27
CA ARG A 283 22.29 20.23 9.94
C ARG A 283 23.59 19.47 9.69
N GLN A 284 23.88 18.47 10.51
CA GLN A 284 25.06 17.64 10.35
C GLN A 284 24.99 16.85 9.03
N LEU A 285 23.86 16.19 8.75
CA LEU A 285 23.64 15.44 7.50
C LEU A 285 23.79 16.33 6.27
N CYS A 286 23.26 17.54 6.31
CA CYS A 286 23.40 18.50 5.22
C CYS A 286 24.86 18.91 5.00
N ALA A 287 25.61 19.19 6.08
CA ALA A 287 27.02 19.56 5.99
C ALA A 287 27.85 18.46 5.34
N GLU A 288 27.66 17.23 5.74
CA GLU A 288 28.34 16.07 5.22
C GLU A 288 27.96 15.80 3.75
N TYR A 289 26.71 15.92 3.39
CA TYR A 289 26.25 15.61 2.04
C TYR A 289 26.55 16.69 1.01
N PHE A 290 26.15 17.95 1.27
CA PHE A 290 26.26 19.03 0.28
C PHE A 290 27.63 19.69 0.27
N TRP A 291 28.28 19.83 1.43
CA TRP A 291 29.58 20.52 1.52
C TRP A 291 30.75 19.58 1.78
N LYS A 292 30.49 18.28 1.99
CA LYS A 292 31.52 17.27 2.29
C LYS A 292 32.41 17.65 3.50
N LEU A 293 31.81 18.32 4.45
CA LEU A 293 32.48 18.79 5.66
C LEU A 293 32.05 17.97 6.88
N PRO A 294 32.98 17.50 7.72
CA PRO A 294 32.63 16.95 9.01
C PRO A 294 32.01 18.05 9.89
N TRP A 295 31.11 17.68 10.79
CA TRP A 295 30.43 18.64 11.64
C TRP A 295 31.42 19.33 12.57
N ASN A 296 31.70 20.59 12.33
CA ASN A 296 32.60 21.46 13.11
C ASN A 296 32.11 22.91 13.01
N SER A 297 32.89 23.85 13.58
CA SER A 297 32.55 25.28 13.57
C SER A 297 32.39 25.86 12.18
N LEU A 298 33.24 25.45 11.22
CA LEU A 298 33.17 25.90 9.82
C LEU A 298 31.91 25.37 9.13
N ALA A 299 31.61 24.08 9.32
CA ALA A 299 30.39 23.47 8.73
C ALA A 299 29.14 24.17 9.29
N ARG A 300 29.11 24.46 10.60
CA ARG A 300 28.01 25.19 11.23
C ARG A 300 27.83 26.59 10.62
N GLU A 301 28.89 27.33 10.43
CA GLU A 301 28.86 28.69 9.85
C GLU A 301 28.32 28.66 8.41
N ILE A 302 28.76 27.68 7.60
CA ILE A 302 28.28 27.51 6.23
C ILE A 302 26.77 27.18 6.20
N VAL A 303 26.34 26.21 6.99
CA VAL A 303 24.93 25.82 7.05
C VAL A 303 24.06 26.97 7.53
N GLU A 304 24.43 27.70 8.57
CA GLU A 304 23.69 28.86 9.06
C GLU A 304 23.57 29.97 8.02
N ARG A 305 24.64 30.26 7.30
CA ARG A 305 24.63 31.25 6.22
C ARG A 305 23.67 30.86 5.11
N GLU A 306 23.70 29.61 4.69
CA GLU A 306 22.80 29.08 3.64
C GLU A 306 21.33 29.07 4.08
N ILE A 307 21.07 28.67 5.32
CA ILE A 307 19.71 28.77 5.92
C ILE A 307 19.23 30.22 5.88
N GLY A 308 20.07 31.18 6.34
CA GLY A 308 19.69 32.58 6.34
C GLY A 308 19.38 33.16 4.95
N GLN A 309 20.05 32.69 3.91
CA GLN A 309 19.77 33.10 2.52
C GLN A 309 18.44 32.57 2.00
N LEU A 310 18.04 31.35 2.38
CA LEU A 310 16.88 30.67 1.85
C LEU A 310 15.63 30.80 2.74
N GLU A 311 15.76 31.19 4.00
CA GLU A 311 14.67 31.27 4.97
C GLU A 311 13.50 32.13 4.47
N SER A 312 13.79 33.30 3.92
CA SER A 312 12.73 34.19 3.37
C SER A 312 12.01 33.57 2.18
N ALA A 313 12.72 32.84 1.33
CA ALA A 313 12.11 32.12 0.20
C ALA A 313 11.27 30.94 0.69
N TYR A 314 11.74 30.19 1.67
CA TYR A 314 11.06 29.07 2.30
C TYR A 314 9.71 29.51 2.91
N GLN A 315 9.70 30.64 3.63
CA GLN A 315 8.49 31.15 4.29
C GLN A 315 7.47 31.79 3.36
N LYS A 316 7.92 32.43 2.27
CA LYS A 316 7.06 33.31 1.45
C LYS A 316 6.70 32.76 0.08
N LYS A 317 7.44 31.77 -0.42
CA LYS A 317 7.20 31.20 -1.76
C LYS A 317 6.40 29.91 -1.67
N THR A 318 5.73 29.57 -2.78
CA THR A 318 5.13 28.24 -2.92
C THR A 318 6.22 27.17 -2.94
N PRO A 319 5.92 25.92 -2.53
CA PRO A 319 6.88 24.81 -2.56
C PRO A 319 7.51 24.62 -3.94
N GLU A 320 6.73 24.70 -5.01
CA GLU A 320 7.23 24.65 -6.38
C GLU A 320 8.29 25.72 -6.67
N THR A 321 8.01 26.96 -6.29
CA THR A 321 8.95 28.06 -6.53
C THR A 321 10.21 27.93 -5.67
N PHE A 322 10.07 27.52 -4.41
CA PHE A 322 11.19 27.30 -3.53
C PHE A 322 12.09 26.15 -4.02
N LEU A 323 11.51 25.03 -4.42
CA LEU A 323 12.27 23.91 -4.97
C LEU A 323 13.01 24.26 -6.25
N LYS A 324 12.43 25.08 -7.15
CA LYS A 324 13.14 25.57 -8.35
C LYS A 324 14.38 26.36 -7.96
N ILE A 325 14.28 27.28 -6.98
CA ILE A 325 15.42 28.05 -6.47
C ILE A 325 16.50 27.12 -5.87
N TRP A 326 16.07 26.17 -5.03
CA TRP A 326 16.97 25.17 -4.43
C TRP A 326 17.70 24.34 -5.48
N MET A 327 16.96 23.78 -6.44
CA MET A 327 17.52 22.95 -7.51
C MET A 327 18.51 23.72 -8.38
N GLU A 328 18.22 24.98 -8.70
CA GLU A 328 19.11 25.83 -9.49
C GLU A 328 20.41 26.15 -8.73
N GLN A 329 20.32 26.54 -7.47
CA GLN A 329 21.49 26.84 -6.64
C GLN A 329 22.40 25.64 -6.41
N ARG A 330 21.85 24.42 -6.39
CA ARG A 330 22.59 23.16 -6.18
C ARG A 330 22.97 22.42 -7.47
N GLY A 331 22.62 22.95 -8.62
CA GLY A 331 22.86 22.27 -9.91
C GLY A 331 22.04 20.98 -10.06
N LEU A 332 20.87 20.89 -9.44
CA LEU A 332 20.01 19.72 -9.41
C LEU A 332 18.83 19.80 -10.41
N SER A 333 18.77 20.82 -11.26
CA SER A 333 17.65 21.07 -12.18
C SER A 333 17.38 19.91 -13.14
N GLU A 334 18.41 19.15 -13.50
CA GLU A 334 18.29 17.98 -14.38
C GLU A 334 18.16 16.65 -13.61
N ASN A 335 18.23 16.67 -12.28
CA ASN A 335 18.12 15.45 -11.48
C ASN A 335 16.68 14.88 -11.55
N PRO A 336 16.50 13.62 -11.99
CA PRO A 336 15.17 13.03 -12.19
C PRO A 336 14.36 12.90 -10.90
N GLU A 337 15.03 12.63 -9.77
CA GLU A 337 14.33 12.43 -8.50
C GLU A 337 13.88 13.77 -7.88
N MET A 338 14.69 14.81 -8.05
CA MET A 338 14.30 16.17 -7.67
C MET A 338 13.17 16.72 -8.57
N LYS A 339 13.11 16.32 -9.84
CA LYS A 339 11.97 16.65 -10.72
C LYS A 339 10.67 16.01 -10.24
N LYS A 340 10.70 14.78 -9.71
CA LYS A 340 9.53 14.13 -9.08
C LYS A 340 9.10 14.88 -7.82
N LEU A 341 10.03 15.25 -6.96
CA LEU A 341 9.77 16.06 -5.78
C LEU A 341 9.12 17.41 -6.15
N LEU A 342 9.62 18.05 -7.21
CA LEU A 342 9.06 19.30 -7.73
C LEU A 342 7.61 19.12 -8.24
N GLN A 343 7.33 18.03 -8.93
CA GLN A 343 5.96 17.70 -9.39
C GLN A 343 5.00 17.49 -8.21
N ALA A 344 5.44 16.80 -7.14
CA ALA A 344 4.65 16.62 -5.93
C ALA A 344 4.37 17.96 -5.22
N ALA A 345 5.31 18.89 -5.25
CA ALA A 345 5.22 20.18 -4.57
C ALA A 345 4.14 21.14 -5.13
N VAL A 346 3.73 20.96 -6.39
CA VAL A 346 2.75 21.83 -7.08
C VAL A 346 1.40 21.90 -6.36
N PHE A 347 1.04 20.85 -5.63
CA PHE A 347 -0.27 20.73 -4.97
C PHE A 347 -0.36 21.43 -3.60
N TYR A 348 0.74 22.02 -3.11
CA TYR A 348 0.80 22.61 -1.78
C TYR A 348 0.95 24.13 -1.84
N SER A 349 0.30 24.82 -0.91
CA SER A 349 0.33 26.28 -0.82
C SER A 349 1.49 26.82 0.02
N SER A 350 2.05 26.00 0.93
CA SER A 350 3.19 26.37 1.79
C SER A 350 4.18 25.22 1.97
N MET A 351 5.45 25.56 2.22
CA MET A 351 6.49 24.57 2.50
C MET A 351 6.16 23.74 3.75
N GLN A 352 5.58 24.34 4.78
CA GLN A 352 5.19 23.63 6.00
C GLN A 352 4.18 22.53 5.73
N GLN A 353 3.14 22.81 4.92
CA GLN A 353 2.16 21.79 4.53
C GLN A 353 2.82 20.68 3.69
N PHE A 354 3.69 21.05 2.76
CA PHE A 354 4.41 20.10 1.94
C PHE A 354 5.31 19.18 2.77
N MET A 355 6.12 19.75 3.67
CA MET A 355 7.02 18.99 4.55
C MET A 355 6.24 18.08 5.51
N ALA A 356 5.14 18.56 6.10
CA ALA A 356 4.29 17.75 6.98
C ALA A 356 3.72 16.53 6.22
N ALA A 357 3.26 16.74 5.01
CA ALA A 357 2.75 15.66 4.17
C ALA A 357 3.81 14.58 3.85
N LEU A 358 5.05 15.00 3.55
CA LEU A 358 6.16 14.07 3.28
C LEU A 358 6.62 13.31 4.54
N THR A 359 6.62 13.99 5.72
CA THR A 359 7.11 13.40 6.97
C THR A 359 6.19 12.33 7.54
N LEU A 360 4.88 12.49 7.36
CA LEU A 360 3.87 11.55 7.87
C LEU A 360 3.72 10.29 7.00
N GLY A 361 4.47 10.16 5.92
CA GLY A 361 4.34 9.06 4.98
C GLY A 361 3.00 9.08 4.23
N GLU A 362 2.30 10.21 4.30
CA GLU A 362 0.97 10.43 3.72
C GLU A 362 0.99 10.61 2.20
N GLU A 363 2.04 10.25 1.51
CA GLU A 363 2.04 10.40 0.06
C GLU A 363 0.99 9.50 -0.61
N SER A 364 0.66 8.36 -0.02
CA SER A 364 -0.55 7.62 -0.37
C SER A 364 -1.82 8.29 0.16
N ASP A 365 -1.75 9.02 1.28
CA ASP A 365 -2.85 9.75 1.89
C ASP A 365 -2.96 11.19 1.36
N VAL A 366 -1.88 11.80 0.90
CA VAL A 366 -1.85 13.12 0.25
C VAL A 366 -2.74 13.18 -0.98
N ARG A 367 -2.86 12.08 -1.73
CA ARG A 367 -3.88 11.95 -2.77
C ARG A 367 -5.31 11.87 -2.21
N ARG A 368 -5.49 11.54 -0.92
CA ARG A 368 -6.80 11.47 -0.25
C ARG A 368 -7.23 12.79 0.38
N CYS A 369 -6.29 13.60 0.90
CA CYS A 369 -6.61 14.80 1.66
C CYS A 369 -6.74 16.07 0.82
N GLY A 370 -6.18 16.13 -0.38
CA GLY A 370 -6.40 17.22 -1.31
C GLY A 370 -7.77 17.13 -1.97
N GLY A 371 -8.83 17.62 -1.35
CA GLY A 371 -10.25 17.58 -1.75
C GLY A 371 -10.62 17.94 -3.21
N LYS A 372 -9.68 17.82 -4.13
CA LYS A 372 -9.84 17.70 -5.57
C LYS A 372 -9.09 16.45 -6.01
N GLN A 373 -9.81 15.35 -6.17
CA GLN A 373 -9.35 14.23 -6.98
C GLN A 373 -9.06 14.77 -8.40
N TYR A 374 -7.83 15.15 -8.68
CA TYR A 374 -7.33 15.05 -10.04
C TYR A 374 -7.11 13.56 -10.28
N THR A 375 -8.18 12.84 -10.50
CA THR A 375 -8.14 11.52 -11.09
C THR A 375 -7.67 11.73 -12.54
N SER A 376 -6.35 11.65 -12.76
CA SER A 376 -5.92 11.33 -14.10
C SER A 376 -6.64 10.03 -14.46
N ASP A 377 -7.35 10.02 -15.59
CA ASP A 377 -8.00 8.82 -16.08
C ASP A 377 -6.93 7.79 -16.48
N ALA A 378 -6.47 7.03 -15.49
CA ALA A 378 -5.32 6.14 -15.60
C ALA A 378 -5.51 4.90 -14.73
N VAL A 379 -5.04 3.76 -15.24
CA VAL A 379 -5.02 2.48 -14.52
C VAL A 379 -4.07 2.57 -13.32
N THR A 380 -4.51 2.12 -12.17
CA THR A 380 -3.68 2.10 -10.97
C THR A 380 -3.00 0.74 -10.79
N ILE A 381 -1.67 0.71 -10.80
CA ILE A 381 -0.86 -0.48 -10.48
C ILE A 381 -0.33 -0.31 -9.06
N MET A 382 -0.51 -1.31 -8.19
CA MET A 382 -0.02 -1.25 -6.82
C MET A 382 0.22 -2.64 -6.22
N THR A 383 0.86 -2.68 -5.05
CA THR A 383 0.96 -3.92 -4.29
C THR A 383 -0.35 -4.23 -3.55
N LEU A 384 -0.57 -5.50 -3.22
CA LEU A 384 -1.70 -5.94 -2.39
C LEU A 384 -1.77 -5.17 -1.06
N HIS A 385 -0.62 -4.97 -0.38
CA HIS A 385 -0.56 -4.18 0.85
C HIS A 385 -0.97 -2.72 0.64
N GLY A 386 -0.51 -2.10 -0.46
CA GLY A 386 -0.85 -0.73 -0.81
C GLY A 386 -2.31 -0.51 -1.18
N SER A 387 -3.05 -1.60 -1.47
CA SER A 387 -4.47 -1.51 -1.85
C SER A 387 -5.42 -1.41 -0.66
N LYS A 388 -4.92 -1.64 0.58
CA LYS A 388 -5.76 -1.57 1.78
C LYS A 388 -6.38 -0.17 1.92
N GLY A 389 -7.68 -0.14 2.23
CA GLY A 389 -8.47 1.09 2.33
C GLY A 389 -8.92 1.69 0.99
N LEU A 390 -8.46 1.16 -0.16
CA LEU A 390 -8.91 1.57 -1.48
C LEU A 390 -10.01 0.64 -2.02
N GLU A 391 -10.66 1.06 -3.12
CA GLU A 391 -11.69 0.26 -3.79
C GLU A 391 -11.84 0.70 -5.24
N PHE A 392 -12.03 -0.25 -6.16
CA PHE A 392 -12.08 -0.04 -7.60
C PHE A 392 -13.23 -0.82 -8.23
N PRO A 393 -13.88 -0.31 -9.26
CA PRO A 393 -14.89 -1.05 -10.01
C PRO A 393 -14.37 -2.40 -10.54
N VAL A 394 -13.18 -2.40 -11.13
CA VAL A 394 -12.54 -3.59 -11.71
C VAL A 394 -11.15 -3.79 -11.12
N VAL A 395 -10.89 -4.99 -10.60
CA VAL A 395 -9.58 -5.36 -10.05
C VAL A 395 -9.02 -6.57 -10.78
N PHE A 396 -7.79 -6.44 -11.24
CA PHE A 396 -6.94 -7.55 -11.67
C PHE A 396 -5.99 -7.92 -10.54
N LEU A 397 -5.97 -9.20 -10.16
CA LEU A 397 -4.98 -9.77 -9.24
C LEU A 397 -3.97 -10.57 -10.05
N TYR A 398 -2.80 -10.00 -10.23
CA TYR A 398 -1.71 -10.57 -11.02
C TYR A 398 -0.94 -11.62 -10.23
N GLY A 399 -0.68 -12.79 -10.87
CA GLY A 399 0.16 -13.84 -10.32
C GLY A 399 -0.48 -14.58 -9.13
N ALA A 400 -1.75 -15.01 -9.25
CA ALA A 400 -2.42 -15.83 -8.23
C ALA A 400 -1.92 -17.29 -8.24
N GLU A 401 -0.61 -17.46 -8.09
CA GLU A 401 0.11 -18.73 -8.22
C GLU A 401 0.99 -19.04 -7.02
N GLN A 402 1.36 -20.33 -6.89
CA GLN A 402 2.25 -20.81 -5.85
C GLN A 402 3.61 -20.11 -5.92
N GLY A 403 4.14 -19.73 -4.75
CA GLY A 403 5.39 -18.97 -4.65
C GLY A 403 5.23 -17.45 -4.78
N SER A 404 4.12 -17.00 -5.37
CA SER A 404 3.70 -15.58 -5.43
C SER A 404 2.67 -15.27 -4.34
N ILE A 405 1.58 -16.03 -4.28
CA ILE A 405 0.53 -15.93 -3.26
C ILE A 405 0.19 -17.36 -2.77
N PRO A 406 0.67 -17.82 -1.61
CA PRO A 406 1.55 -17.11 -0.66
C PRO A 406 2.95 -16.85 -1.21
N LEU A 407 3.57 -15.76 -0.76
CA LEU A 407 4.94 -15.44 -1.13
C LEU A 407 5.90 -16.43 -0.45
N GLU A 408 6.56 -17.23 -1.25
CA GLU A 408 7.60 -18.15 -0.79
C GLU A 408 8.98 -17.54 -1.06
N SER A 409 9.75 -17.37 -0.01
CA SER A 409 11.14 -16.90 -0.09
C SER A 409 12.00 -17.72 0.87
N GLU A 410 13.16 -18.14 0.41
CA GLU A 410 14.16 -18.83 1.26
C GLU A 410 14.54 -18.03 2.52
N LYS A 411 14.25 -16.71 2.52
CA LYS A 411 14.62 -15.78 3.59
C LYS A 411 13.48 -15.40 4.52
N HIS A 412 12.23 -15.65 4.15
CA HIS A 412 11.06 -15.32 4.94
C HIS A 412 10.03 -16.43 4.82
N LEU A 413 9.85 -17.18 5.90
CA LEU A 413 8.65 -17.98 6.11
C LEU A 413 7.50 -16.98 6.35
N ALA A 414 6.77 -16.67 5.28
CA ALA A 414 5.59 -15.84 5.40
C ALA A 414 4.54 -16.57 6.27
N ASP A 415 3.90 -15.84 7.17
CA ASP A 415 2.74 -16.38 7.86
C ASP A 415 1.63 -16.66 6.83
N ARG A 416 1.33 -17.94 6.62
CA ARG A 416 0.34 -18.37 5.63
C ARG A 416 -1.05 -17.77 5.87
N GLU A 417 -1.42 -17.57 7.12
CA GLU A 417 -2.72 -16.96 7.43
C GLU A 417 -2.70 -15.45 7.18
N GLU A 418 -1.56 -14.77 7.37
CA GLU A 418 -1.38 -13.36 6.96
C GLU A 418 -1.43 -13.22 5.43
N GLU A 419 -0.76 -14.10 4.67
CA GLU A 419 -0.83 -14.13 3.20
C GLU A 419 -2.26 -14.41 2.70
N ARG A 420 -3.00 -15.29 3.39
CA ARG A 420 -4.42 -15.53 3.08
C ARG A 420 -5.27 -14.29 3.31
N ARG A 421 -5.07 -13.59 4.42
CA ARG A 421 -5.75 -12.31 4.69
C ARG A 421 -5.36 -11.24 3.69
N LEU A 422 -4.08 -11.20 3.29
CA LEU A 422 -3.62 -10.26 2.26
C LEU A 422 -4.31 -10.51 0.91
N PHE A 423 -4.47 -11.77 0.51
CA PHE A 423 -5.19 -12.13 -0.70
C PHE A 423 -6.68 -11.77 -0.60
N TYR A 424 -7.30 -12.03 0.55
CA TYR A 424 -8.67 -11.59 0.86
C TYR A 424 -8.82 -10.07 0.74
N VAL A 425 -7.90 -9.30 1.31
CA VAL A 425 -7.89 -7.83 1.18
C VAL A 425 -7.85 -7.44 -0.29
N GLY A 426 -6.97 -8.04 -1.10
CA GLY A 426 -6.90 -7.76 -2.53
C GLY A 426 -8.21 -8.05 -3.27
N MET A 427 -8.83 -9.21 -3.04
CA MET A 427 -10.11 -9.58 -3.66
C MET A 427 -11.23 -8.59 -3.28
N THR A 428 -11.28 -8.18 -2.02
CA THR A 428 -12.30 -7.26 -1.51
C THR A 428 -12.09 -5.80 -1.90
N ARG A 429 -11.05 -5.49 -2.69
CA ARG A 429 -10.91 -4.16 -3.31
C ARG A 429 -11.81 -4.00 -4.54
N ALA A 430 -12.26 -5.12 -5.13
CA ALA A 430 -13.14 -5.10 -6.28
C ALA A 430 -14.60 -4.82 -5.87
N LYS A 431 -15.25 -3.94 -6.63
CA LYS A 431 -16.69 -3.65 -6.49
C LYS A 431 -17.53 -4.52 -7.41
N GLU A 432 -17.23 -4.50 -8.69
CA GLU A 432 -18.06 -5.04 -9.76
C GLU A 432 -17.45 -6.30 -10.38
N GLU A 433 -16.16 -6.23 -10.77
CA GLU A 433 -15.48 -7.32 -11.46
C GLU A 433 -14.12 -7.65 -10.82
N LEU A 434 -13.84 -8.94 -10.66
CA LEU A 434 -12.58 -9.46 -10.16
C LEU A 434 -12.01 -10.48 -11.15
N ILE A 435 -10.79 -10.23 -11.64
CA ILE A 435 -10.07 -11.10 -12.55
C ILE A 435 -8.74 -11.50 -11.90
N LEU A 436 -8.55 -12.80 -11.69
CA LEU A 436 -7.30 -13.38 -11.21
C LEU A 436 -6.51 -13.86 -12.42
N THR A 437 -5.18 -13.72 -12.40
CA THR A 437 -4.32 -14.31 -13.44
C THR A 437 -3.26 -15.22 -12.82
N SER A 438 -2.85 -16.24 -13.55
CA SER A 438 -1.81 -17.19 -13.14
C SER A 438 -1.09 -17.73 -14.36
N SER A 439 0.23 -17.85 -14.30
CA SER A 439 1.05 -18.47 -15.35
C SER A 439 1.73 -19.76 -14.91
N GLY A 440 1.69 -20.04 -13.63
CA GLY A 440 2.25 -21.23 -13.02
C GLY A 440 1.20 -22.12 -12.37
N GLU A 441 1.64 -22.89 -11.37
CA GLU A 441 0.74 -23.67 -10.54
C GLU A 441 -0.16 -22.74 -9.72
N ILE A 442 -1.45 -22.95 -9.77
CA ILE A 442 -2.44 -22.13 -9.06
C ILE A 442 -2.13 -22.10 -7.57
N SER A 443 -2.30 -20.94 -6.95
CA SER A 443 -2.18 -20.74 -5.51
C SER A 443 -2.90 -21.84 -4.71
N GLU A 444 -2.25 -22.38 -3.70
CA GLU A 444 -2.84 -23.37 -2.79
C GLU A 444 -4.15 -22.85 -2.15
N PHE A 445 -4.32 -21.56 -2.06
CA PHE A 445 -5.51 -20.93 -1.50
C PHE A 445 -6.74 -21.12 -2.39
N LEU A 446 -6.57 -21.22 -3.70
CA LEU A 446 -7.64 -21.41 -4.68
C LEU A 446 -7.94 -22.88 -4.96
N LYS A 447 -7.00 -23.80 -4.75
CA LYS A 447 -7.15 -25.24 -5.04
C LYS A 447 -8.31 -25.92 -4.30
N LYS A 448 -8.77 -25.34 -3.19
CA LYS A 448 -9.84 -25.89 -2.36
C LYS A 448 -11.21 -25.26 -2.60
N PHE A 449 -11.32 -24.47 -3.63
CA PHE A 449 -12.60 -23.84 -3.95
C PHE A 449 -13.56 -24.86 -4.58
N PRO A 450 -14.87 -24.73 -4.30
CA PRO A 450 -15.89 -25.55 -4.97
C PRO A 450 -15.88 -25.32 -6.46
N ASP A 451 -16.11 -26.40 -7.24
CA ASP A 451 -16.24 -26.32 -8.69
C ASP A 451 -17.33 -25.30 -9.11
N GLY A 452 -17.03 -24.51 -10.11
CA GLY A 452 -17.96 -23.50 -10.65
C GLY A 452 -18.09 -22.22 -9.79
N LEU A 453 -17.29 -22.06 -8.73
CA LEU A 453 -17.24 -20.81 -7.96
C LEU A 453 -16.48 -19.71 -8.69
N ILE A 454 -15.47 -20.08 -9.46
CA ILE A 454 -14.66 -19.21 -10.32
C ILE A 454 -14.72 -19.74 -11.75
N GLU A 455 -14.88 -18.86 -12.73
CA GLU A 455 -14.79 -19.22 -14.15
C GLU A 455 -13.33 -19.28 -14.57
N GLU A 456 -12.88 -20.46 -15.02
CA GLU A 456 -11.51 -20.66 -15.51
C GLU A 456 -11.43 -20.46 -17.02
N GLU A 457 -10.40 -19.70 -17.45
CA GLU A 457 -10.11 -19.41 -18.84
C GLU A 457 -8.63 -19.65 -19.14
N THR A 458 -8.28 -20.03 -20.37
CA THR A 458 -6.89 -20.15 -20.82
C THR A 458 -6.61 -19.16 -21.95
N ILE A 459 -5.56 -18.35 -21.84
CA ILE A 459 -5.16 -17.42 -22.90
C ILE A 459 -4.86 -18.21 -24.18
N GLY A 460 -5.52 -17.82 -25.29
CA GLY A 460 -5.32 -18.45 -26.58
C GLY A 460 -6.22 -19.67 -26.90
N LYS A 461 -6.94 -20.22 -25.92
CA LYS A 461 -8.04 -21.16 -26.22
C LYS A 461 -9.32 -20.37 -26.34
N LYS A 462 -9.85 -20.23 -27.57
CA LYS A 462 -11.22 -19.77 -27.77
C LYS A 462 -12.15 -20.70 -27.00
N LYS A 463 -13.08 -20.17 -26.16
CA LYS A 463 -14.28 -20.90 -25.78
C LYS A 463 -14.83 -21.43 -27.11
N SER A 464 -15.05 -22.75 -27.22
CA SER A 464 -15.68 -23.33 -28.37
C SER A 464 -17.07 -22.73 -28.48
N ALA A 465 -17.18 -21.63 -29.20
CA ALA A 465 -18.42 -21.21 -29.76
C ALA A 465 -18.87 -22.34 -30.70
N GLU A 466 -20.09 -22.75 -30.56
CA GLU A 466 -20.78 -23.66 -31.47
C GLU A 466 -20.29 -23.42 -32.88
N SER A 467 -19.96 -24.50 -33.57
CA SER A 467 -19.38 -24.53 -34.89
C SER A 467 -20.07 -23.55 -35.84
N TRP A 468 -19.44 -22.39 -36.02
CA TRP A 468 -19.74 -21.58 -37.18
C TRP A 468 -19.05 -22.26 -38.36
N TYR A 469 -19.80 -22.88 -39.24
CA TYR A 469 -19.33 -23.32 -40.54
C TYR A 469 -18.71 -22.10 -41.21
N GLN A 470 -17.43 -22.13 -41.42
CA GLN A 470 -16.73 -21.22 -42.32
C GLN A 470 -17.12 -21.68 -43.73
N MET A 471 -18.19 -21.10 -44.30
CA MET A 471 -18.46 -21.28 -45.74
C MET A 471 -17.31 -20.65 -46.49
N SER A 472 -16.58 -21.46 -47.21
CA SER A 472 -15.59 -21.01 -48.18
C SER A 472 -16.31 -20.25 -49.28
N LEU A 473 -15.68 -19.25 -49.86
CA LEU A 473 -16.18 -18.50 -51.02
C LEU A 473 -16.46 -19.44 -52.24
N PHE A 474 -15.93 -20.64 -52.19
CA PHE A 474 -16.09 -21.71 -53.23
C PHE A 474 -17.29 -22.64 -52.98
N ASP A 475 -18.02 -22.49 -51.89
CA ASP A 475 -19.21 -23.29 -51.55
C ASP A 475 -20.53 -22.59 -51.93
N LEU A 476 -20.47 -21.54 -52.72
CA LEU A 476 -21.68 -20.96 -53.32
C LEU A 476 -22.17 -21.87 -54.46
N PRO A 477 -23.44 -22.27 -54.45
CA PRO A 477 -24.00 -23.01 -55.60
C PRO A 477 -23.89 -22.15 -56.85
N ALA A 478 -23.37 -22.73 -57.92
CA ALA A 478 -23.43 -22.11 -59.24
C ALA A 478 -24.89 -21.89 -59.59
N ASP A 479 -25.27 -20.67 -59.95
CA ASP A 479 -26.58 -20.37 -60.50
C ASP A 479 -26.71 -21.16 -61.82
N ASP A 480 -27.59 -22.16 -61.78
CA ASP A 480 -28.06 -22.81 -63.01
C ASP A 480 -29.05 -21.85 -63.70
N GLU A 481 -28.84 -21.62 -65.00
CA GLU A 481 -29.67 -20.84 -65.92
C GLU A 481 -31.11 -21.28 -65.99
#